data_58692acbc7887b7e840e361502b33466
#
_entry.id   58692acbc7887b7e840e361502b33466
#
_cell.length_a   1.000
_cell.length_b   1.000
_cell.length_c   1.000
_cell.angle_alpha   90.00
_cell.angle_beta   90.00
_cell.angle_gamma   90.00
#
_symmetry.space_group_name_H-M   'P 1'
#
loop_
_entity.id
_entity.type
_entity.pdbx_description
1 polymer ?
#
loop_
_entity_poly.entity_id
_entity_poly.type
_entity_poly.pdbx_seq_one_letter_code
_entity_poly.pdbx_strand_id
1 'polypeptide(L)'
;NSADSLRSDHLPYVICDEVDAYKWDVGGEGDPMTLIENRQRTFSRAKTFLVSTPTNADESRIDQAYQRSDRRRYHVPCPHCGEFQDLRFDNLKYRKEIAETITPGASEANVVVDAWYVCESCETEILEGEKPAMLARGRWIAERPRVKLVRGYHINSLYAPIGLGLGWRQIAQKWVDVQGDTAALKAFVNTYLGEVWREEGDGADAASVLARVEPYTLDTVRAARPCPSTAIKRGCTTI
;
A
#
# COMPACT_ATOMS: atom_id res chain seq x y z
N ASN A 1 -3.50 21.55 -11.69
CA ASN A 1 -2.20 21.16 -12.20
C ASN A 1 -2.24 21.26 -13.73
N SER A 2 -1.76 22.36 -14.29
CA SER A 2 -1.59 22.55 -15.72
C SER A 2 -0.13 22.34 -16.10
N ALA A 3 0.15 21.91 -17.35
CA ALA A 3 1.51 21.79 -17.86
C ALA A 3 2.25 23.14 -17.77
N ASP A 4 1.54 24.25 -17.94
CA ASP A 4 2.10 25.60 -17.87
C ASP A 4 2.67 25.94 -16.49
N SER A 5 2.04 25.49 -15.40
CA SER A 5 2.58 25.72 -14.04
C SER A 5 3.86 24.94 -13.77
N LEU A 6 4.12 23.86 -14.51
CA LEU A 6 5.34 23.07 -14.43
C LEU A 6 6.46 23.55 -15.37
N ARG A 7 6.16 24.51 -16.28
CA ARG A 7 7.12 24.95 -17.32
C ARG A 7 8.03 26.10 -16.93
N SER A 8 7.61 26.97 -16.02
CA SER A 8 8.23 28.30 -15.87
C SER A 8 9.35 28.37 -14.84
N ASP A 9 9.36 27.52 -13.83
CA ASP A 9 10.27 27.66 -12.70
C ASP A 9 11.37 26.60 -12.66
N HIS A 10 12.59 27.03 -12.42
CA HIS A 10 13.72 26.14 -12.11
C HIS A 10 13.89 26.09 -10.59
N LEU A 11 13.61 24.95 -9.99
CA LEU A 11 13.58 24.77 -8.54
C LEU A 11 14.54 23.69 -8.08
N PRO A 12 15.44 23.97 -7.12
CA PRO A 12 16.35 22.95 -6.58
C PRO A 12 15.66 21.94 -5.67
N TYR A 13 14.53 22.34 -5.06
CA TYR A 13 13.77 21.49 -4.13
C TYR A 13 12.31 21.48 -4.55
N VAL A 14 11.76 20.27 -4.73
CA VAL A 14 10.37 20.07 -5.10
C VAL A 14 9.73 19.08 -4.15
N ILE A 15 8.54 19.40 -3.66
CA ILE A 15 7.67 18.52 -2.88
C ILE A 15 6.46 18.20 -3.75
N CYS A 16 6.25 16.92 -4.00
CA CYS A 16 5.11 16.40 -4.76
C CYS A 16 4.22 15.65 -3.78
N ASP A 17 3.03 16.19 -3.55
CA ASP A 17 2.05 15.59 -2.67
C ASP A 17 0.99 14.85 -3.49
N GLU A 18 0.49 13.72 -2.96
CA GLU A 18 -0.49 12.85 -3.62
C GLU A 18 -0.09 12.42 -5.04
N VAL A 19 1.16 11.94 -5.20
CA VAL A 19 1.74 11.61 -6.52
C VAL A 19 0.99 10.49 -7.24
N ASP A 20 0.32 9.61 -6.53
CA ASP A 20 -0.51 8.55 -7.12
C ASP A 20 -1.77 9.09 -7.81
N ALA A 21 -2.22 10.29 -7.42
CA ALA A 21 -3.33 10.99 -8.07
C ALA A 21 -2.91 11.77 -9.34
N TYR A 22 -1.61 11.85 -9.65
CA TYR A 22 -1.14 12.56 -10.83
C TYR A 22 -1.47 11.77 -12.10
N LYS A 23 -1.97 12.47 -13.13
CA LYS A 23 -2.15 11.87 -14.46
C LYS A 23 -0.80 11.42 -15.02
N TRP A 24 -0.81 10.32 -15.78
CA TRP A 24 0.38 9.82 -16.46
C TRP A 24 0.85 10.69 -17.62
N ASP A 25 -0.06 11.51 -18.16
CA ASP A 25 0.23 12.49 -19.18
C ASP A 25 -0.44 13.82 -18.84
N VAL A 26 0.29 14.92 -18.91
CA VAL A 26 -0.19 16.27 -18.63
C VAL A 26 -0.22 17.08 -19.93
N GLY A 27 -1.39 17.09 -20.55
CA GLY A 27 -1.62 17.92 -21.74
C GLY A 27 -0.82 17.50 -22.98
N GLY A 28 -0.46 16.23 -23.12
CA GLY A 28 0.34 15.70 -24.23
C GLY A 28 1.85 15.91 -24.07
N GLU A 29 2.32 16.36 -22.92
CA GLU A 29 3.76 16.64 -22.66
C GLU A 29 4.47 15.53 -21.89
N GLY A 30 3.73 14.48 -21.58
CA GLY A 30 4.25 13.31 -20.86
C GLY A 30 4.08 13.36 -19.36
N ASP A 31 4.82 12.51 -18.68
CA ASP A 31 4.73 12.30 -17.25
C ASP A 31 5.19 13.53 -16.45
N PRO A 32 4.36 14.05 -15.51
CA PRO A 32 4.70 15.19 -14.67
C PRO A 32 6.00 14.98 -13.87
N MET A 33 6.34 13.75 -13.48
CA MET A 33 7.59 13.48 -12.76
C MET A 33 8.80 13.75 -13.63
N THR A 34 8.76 13.36 -14.90
CA THR A 34 9.79 13.65 -15.88
C THR A 34 9.93 15.16 -16.14
N LEU A 35 8.80 15.86 -16.19
CA LEU A 35 8.80 17.32 -16.34
C LEU A 35 9.48 18.01 -15.15
N ILE A 36 9.20 17.57 -13.93
CA ILE A 36 9.83 18.08 -12.70
C ILE A 36 11.35 17.79 -12.71
N GLU A 37 11.77 16.58 -13.02
CA GLU A 37 13.18 16.22 -13.10
C GLU A 37 13.94 17.09 -14.12
N ASN A 38 13.33 17.38 -15.26
CA ASN A 38 13.90 18.28 -16.26
C ASN A 38 14.12 19.71 -15.74
N ARG A 39 13.28 20.19 -14.81
CA ARG A 39 13.42 21.52 -14.18
C ARG A 39 14.56 21.59 -13.18
N GLN A 40 14.95 20.45 -12.65
CA GLN A 40 16.00 20.34 -11.66
C GLN A 40 17.40 20.12 -12.26
N ARG A 41 17.51 19.89 -13.57
CA ARG A 41 18.76 19.48 -14.25
C ARG A 41 19.95 20.44 -14.03
N THR A 42 19.68 21.71 -13.83
CA THR A 42 20.73 22.74 -13.63
C THR A 42 21.28 22.78 -12.20
N PHE A 43 20.66 22.05 -11.28
CA PHE A 43 21.03 22.08 -9.86
C PHE A 43 21.74 20.79 -9.45
N SER A 44 23.00 20.88 -9.05
CA SER A 44 23.81 19.73 -8.62
C SER A 44 23.36 19.10 -7.29
N ARG A 45 22.54 19.82 -6.50
CA ARG A 45 22.00 19.35 -5.22
C ARG A 45 20.46 19.35 -5.20
N ALA A 46 19.86 19.13 -6.34
CA ALA A 46 18.42 19.01 -6.45
C ALA A 46 17.88 17.87 -5.56
N LYS A 47 16.71 18.09 -4.98
CA LYS A 47 15.98 17.07 -4.21
C LYS A 47 14.51 17.10 -4.56
N THR A 48 13.96 15.93 -4.81
CA THR A 48 12.52 15.72 -4.97
C THR A 48 12.02 14.89 -3.81
N PHE A 49 10.99 15.36 -3.14
CA PHE A 49 10.30 14.64 -2.08
C PHE A 49 8.90 14.25 -2.56
N LEU A 50 8.62 12.97 -2.59
CA LEU A 50 7.35 12.41 -3.03
C LEU A 50 6.58 11.94 -1.80
N VAL A 51 5.30 12.31 -1.70
CA VAL A 51 4.39 11.86 -0.65
C VAL A 51 3.11 11.39 -1.30
N SER A 52 2.60 10.26 -0.89
CA SER A 52 1.29 9.74 -1.27
C SER A 52 0.90 8.55 -0.42
N THR A 53 -0.39 8.28 -0.32
CA THR A 53 -0.89 6.93 -0.05
C THR A 53 -0.79 6.11 -1.33
N PRO A 54 -0.38 4.82 -1.26
CA PRO A 54 -0.31 3.98 -2.45
C PRO A 54 -1.71 3.58 -2.93
N THR A 55 -1.80 3.17 -4.19
CA THR A 55 -3.03 2.68 -4.81
C THR A 55 -2.91 1.18 -5.15
N ASN A 56 -3.20 0.79 -6.39
CA ASN A 56 -3.02 -0.59 -6.84
C ASN A 56 -1.55 -0.95 -6.99
N ALA A 57 -1.22 -2.22 -6.76
CA ALA A 57 0.08 -2.75 -7.14
C ALA A 57 0.31 -2.52 -8.64
N ASP A 58 1.57 -2.31 -9.01
CA ASP A 58 2.05 -2.03 -10.38
C ASP A 58 1.62 -0.67 -10.97
N GLU A 59 0.57 -0.03 -10.47
CA GLU A 59 0.12 1.29 -10.89
C GLU A 59 0.60 2.43 -9.97
N SER A 60 0.84 2.14 -8.69
CA SER A 60 1.22 3.12 -7.69
C SER A 60 2.62 3.70 -7.94
N ARG A 61 2.69 5.03 -8.17
CA ARG A 61 3.95 5.76 -8.33
C ARG A 61 4.78 5.79 -7.06
N ILE A 62 4.12 6.01 -5.92
CA ILE A 62 4.80 6.08 -4.64
C ILE A 62 5.38 4.71 -4.26
N ASP A 63 4.67 3.61 -4.53
CA ASP A 63 5.21 2.27 -4.30
C ASP A 63 6.40 1.99 -5.22
N GLN A 64 6.31 2.29 -6.51
CA GLN A 64 7.44 2.14 -7.43
C GLN A 64 8.66 2.94 -6.97
N ALA A 65 8.47 4.16 -6.45
CA ALA A 65 9.55 4.96 -5.89
C ALA A 65 10.13 4.33 -4.61
N TYR A 66 9.27 3.84 -3.72
CA TYR A 66 9.67 3.13 -2.50
C TYR A 66 10.44 1.86 -2.82
N GLN A 67 9.98 1.06 -3.80
CA GLN A 67 10.66 -0.16 -4.24
C GLN A 67 12.08 0.09 -4.78
N ARG A 68 12.35 1.25 -5.37
CA ARG A 68 13.69 1.66 -5.86
C ARG A 68 14.58 2.26 -4.77
N SER A 69 14.04 2.56 -3.60
CA SER A 69 14.71 3.20 -2.48
C SER A 69 15.43 2.23 -1.53
N ASP A 70 16.00 2.76 -0.46
CA ASP A 70 16.57 1.99 0.66
C ASP A 70 15.50 1.39 1.59
N ARG A 71 14.20 1.63 1.36
CA ARG A 71 13.03 1.04 2.03
C ARG A 71 13.13 1.10 3.55
N ARG A 72 13.04 2.30 4.11
CA ARG A 72 13.07 2.47 5.56
C ARG A 72 11.71 2.23 6.18
N ARG A 73 11.72 1.47 7.29
CA ARG A 73 10.59 1.33 8.20
C ARG A 73 10.95 1.91 9.55
N TYR A 74 9.95 2.46 10.24
CA TYR A 74 10.16 3.03 11.56
C TYR A 74 10.03 1.93 12.62
N HIS A 75 11.15 1.52 13.20
CA HIS A 75 11.18 0.49 14.23
C HIS A 75 11.14 1.15 15.60
N VAL A 76 10.33 0.60 16.47
CA VAL A 76 10.14 1.04 17.85
C VAL A 76 10.54 -0.06 18.82
N PRO A 77 11.16 0.24 19.97
CA PRO A 77 11.53 -0.79 20.95
C PRO A 77 10.28 -1.27 21.70
N CYS A 78 10.17 -2.56 21.90
CA CYS A 78 9.19 -3.14 22.81
C CYS A 78 9.43 -2.60 24.24
N PRO A 79 8.40 -2.17 24.98
CA PRO A 79 8.58 -1.67 26.35
C PRO A 79 9.00 -2.76 27.33
N HIS A 80 8.75 -4.04 27.03
CA HIS A 80 9.02 -5.17 27.91
C HIS A 80 10.39 -5.81 27.64
N CYS A 81 10.71 -6.16 26.39
CA CYS A 81 11.98 -6.83 26.07
C CYS A 81 13.03 -5.91 25.43
N GLY A 82 12.65 -4.71 24.99
CA GLY A 82 13.57 -3.75 24.34
C GLY A 82 13.86 -4.03 22.87
N GLU A 83 13.39 -5.14 22.31
CA GLU A 83 13.63 -5.53 20.93
C GLU A 83 12.92 -4.56 19.97
N PHE A 84 13.62 -4.19 18.88
CA PHE A 84 13.09 -3.24 17.90
C PHE A 84 12.25 -3.95 16.83
N GLN A 85 11.03 -3.48 16.60
CA GLN A 85 10.07 -4.01 15.64
C GLN A 85 9.36 -2.89 14.89
N ASP A 86 8.96 -3.12 13.65
CA ASP A 86 8.01 -2.26 12.94
C ASP A 86 6.57 -2.66 13.33
N LEU A 87 5.68 -1.67 13.45
CA LEU A 87 4.29 -1.93 13.80
C LEU A 87 3.52 -2.41 12.57
N ARG A 88 3.11 -3.69 12.60
CA ARG A 88 2.31 -4.36 11.56
C ARG A 88 0.91 -4.62 12.04
N PHE A 89 -0.04 -4.54 11.13
CA PHE A 89 -1.44 -4.74 11.48
C PHE A 89 -1.73 -6.16 12.00
N ASP A 90 -1.03 -7.17 11.51
CA ASP A 90 -1.19 -8.57 11.93
C ASP A 90 -0.94 -8.79 13.44
N ASN A 91 -0.12 -7.94 14.05
CA ASN A 91 0.19 -7.98 15.48
C ASN A 91 -0.75 -7.11 16.32
N LEU A 92 -1.65 -6.35 15.70
CA LEU A 92 -2.72 -5.67 16.40
C LEU A 92 -3.82 -6.69 16.73
N LYS A 93 -4.04 -6.92 18.01
CA LYS A 93 -5.11 -7.79 18.51
C LYS A 93 -6.24 -6.94 19.09
N TYR A 94 -7.44 -7.46 19.01
CA TYR A 94 -8.62 -6.74 19.51
C TYR A 94 -9.68 -7.72 19.97
N ARG A 95 -10.52 -7.25 20.90
CA ARG A 95 -11.72 -7.92 21.35
C ARG A 95 -12.94 -7.17 20.82
N LYS A 96 -13.86 -7.90 20.21
CA LYS A 96 -15.14 -7.37 19.74
C LYS A 96 -16.28 -8.01 20.51
N GLU A 97 -17.37 -7.23 20.68
CA GLU A 97 -18.63 -7.66 21.25
C GLU A 97 -19.75 -7.31 20.28
N ILE A 98 -20.85 -8.04 20.38
CA ILE A 98 -22.06 -7.74 19.62
C ILE A 98 -22.81 -6.68 20.41
N ALA A 99 -22.95 -5.48 19.87
CA ALA A 99 -23.79 -4.45 20.46
C ALA A 99 -25.24 -4.68 20.03
N GLU A 100 -26.12 -4.83 20.99
CA GLU A 100 -27.55 -4.76 20.73
C GLU A 100 -27.90 -3.35 20.24
N THR A 101 -28.35 -3.24 19.02
CA THR A 101 -28.82 -1.98 18.48
C THR A 101 -30.19 -1.65 19.08
N ILE A 102 -30.30 -0.48 19.71
CA ILE A 102 -31.55 0.02 20.33
C ILE A 102 -32.65 0.27 19.28
N THR A 103 -32.28 0.22 17.98
CA THR A 103 -33.21 0.45 16.87
C THR A 103 -33.84 -0.86 16.40
N PRO A 104 -35.16 -1.04 16.52
CA PRO A 104 -35.84 -2.24 16.03
C PRO A 104 -35.60 -2.42 14.52
N GLY A 105 -35.01 -3.57 14.14
CA GLY A 105 -34.74 -3.92 12.74
C GLY A 105 -33.33 -3.56 12.22
N ALA A 106 -32.46 -2.98 13.04
CA ALA A 106 -31.06 -2.83 12.70
C ALA A 106 -30.29 -4.14 12.96
N SER A 107 -29.37 -4.48 12.05
CA SER A 107 -28.50 -5.65 12.21
C SER A 107 -27.54 -5.46 13.39
N GLU A 108 -27.23 -6.56 14.08
CA GLU A 108 -26.21 -6.60 15.14
C GLU A 108 -24.90 -5.98 14.64
N ALA A 109 -24.34 -5.03 15.39
CA ALA A 109 -23.09 -4.40 15.05
C ALA A 109 -21.95 -4.99 15.89
N ASN A 110 -20.88 -5.41 15.23
CA ASN A 110 -19.65 -5.79 15.91
C ASN A 110 -18.91 -4.53 16.39
N VAL A 111 -18.77 -4.35 17.69
CA VAL A 111 -18.06 -3.21 18.29
C VAL A 111 -16.76 -3.67 18.90
N VAL A 112 -15.66 -3.05 18.53
CA VAL A 112 -14.36 -3.30 19.16
C VAL A 112 -14.31 -2.59 20.51
N VAL A 113 -14.25 -3.37 21.57
CA VAL A 113 -14.24 -2.86 22.94
C VAL A 113 -12.84 -2.59 23.44
N ASP A 114 -11.86 -3.34 22.95
CA ASP A 114 -10.47 -3.24 23.36
C ASP A 114 -9.49 -3.60 22.21
N ALA A 115 -8.27 -3.03 22.23
CA ALA A 115 -7.23 -3.37 21.28
C ALA A 115 -5.83 -3.19 21.91
N TRP A 116 -4.93 -4.10 21.61
CA TRP A 116 -3.55 -4.11 22.07
C TRP A 116 -2.64 -4.64 20.98
N TYR A 117 -1.37 -4.33 21.08
CA TYR A 117 -0.35 -4.83 20.16
C TYR A 117 0.44 -5.97 20.80
N VAL A 118 0.77 -7.00 20.04
CA VAL A 118 1.57 -8.13 20.52
C VAL A 118 3.00 -8.02 19.97
N CYS A 119 3.97 -8.06 20.86
CA CYS A 119 5.38 -8.03 20.47
C CYS A 119 5.77 -9.27 19.67
N GLU A 120 6.45 -9.08 18.53
CA GLU A 120 6.92 -10.20 17.69
C GLU A 120 7.98 -11.08 18.38
N SER A 121 8.74 -10.54 19.34
CA SER A 121 9.86 -11.21 19.97
C SER A 121 9.51 -11.89 21.28
N CYS A 122 8.81 -11.21 22.18
CA CYS A 122 8.49 -11.74 23.52
C CYS A 122 7.03 -12.10 23.70
N GLU A 123 6.18 -11.90 22.66
CA GLU A 123 4.75 -12.20 22.65
C GLU A 123 3.93 -11.49 23.75
N THR A 124 4.54 -10.51 24.45
CA THR A 124 3.87 -9.75 25.49
C THR A 124 2.91 -8.73 24.88
N GLU A 125 1.76 -8.55 25.48
CA GLU A 125 0.79 -7.54 25.12
C GLU A 125 1.30 -6.14 25.50
N ILE A 126 1.17 -5.21 24.56
CA ILE A 126 1.56 -3.80 24.68
C ILE A 126 0.30 -2.97 24.61
N LEU A 127 0.03 -2.19 25.62
CA LEU A 127 -1.13 -1.31 25.66
C LEU A 127 -0.87 -0.01 24.89
N GLU A 128 -1.91 0.59 24.32
CA GLU A 128 -1.75 1.82 23.55
C GLU A 128 -1.13 2.96 24.36
N GLY A 129 -1.34 3.00 25.68
CA GLY A 129 -0.72 3.97 26.57
C GLY A 129 0.82 3.95 26.59
N GLU A 130 1.43 2.84 26.20
CA GLU A 130 2.90 2.68 26.12
C GLU A 130 3.47 3.19 24.80
N LYS A 131 2.63 3.37 23.78
CA LYS A 131 3.00 3.81 22.43
C LYS A 131 3.82 5.11 22.41
N PRO A 132 3.52 6.17 23.17
CA PRO A 132 4.31 7.41 23.15
C PRO A 132 5.78 7.19 23.52
N ALA A 133 6.05 6.36 24.52
CA ALA A 133 7.41 6.03 24.94
C ALA A 133 8.16 5.19 23.90
N MET A 134 7.46 4.30 23.20
CA MET A 134 7.99 3.53 22.09
C MET A 134 8.35 4.45 20.91
N LEU A 135 7.43 5.31 20.51
CA LEU A 135 7.62 6.25 19.39
C LEU A 135 8.79 7.19 19.63
N ALA A 136 8.93 7.72 20.85
CA ALA A 136 10.02 8.64 21.20
C ALA A 136 11.42 8.00 21.07
N ARG A 137 11.51 6.68 21.17
CA ARG A 137 12.77 5.91 21.06
C ARG A 137 12.93 5.20 19.73
N GLY A 138 11.97 5.39 18.82
CA GLY A 138 11.98 4.75 17.51
C GLY A 138 13.09 5.25 16.60
N ARG A 139 13.39 4.47 15.58
CA ARG A 139 14.42 4.79 14.57
C ARG A 139 14.07 4.23 13.21
N TRP A 140 14.46 4.95 12.17
CA TRP A 140 14.33 4.48 10.80
C TRP A 140 15.44 3.46 10.46
N ILE A 141 15.03 2.25 10.10
CA ILE A 141 15.95 1.17 9.69
C ILE A 141 15.72 0.89 8.21
N ALA A 142 16.80 0.90 7.44
CA ALA A 142 16.77 0.60 6.02
C ALA A 142 16.82 -0.91 5.78
N GLU A 143 15.87 -1.45 5.02
CA GLU A 143 15.90 -2.85 4.55
C GLU A 143 17.00 -3.06 3.51
N ARG A 144 17.30 -2.03 2.72
CA ARG A 144 18.28 -2.07 1.62
C ARG A 144 19.39 -1.03 1.83
N PRO A 145 20.25 -1.17 2.83
CA PRO A 145 21.23 -0.14 3.23
C PRO A 145 22.31 0.13 2.18
N ARG A 146 22.41 -0.72 1.15
CA ARG A 146 23.32 -0.50 0.01
C ARG A 146 22.82 0.56 -0.97
N VAL A 147 21.53 0.84 -1.01
CA VAL A 147 20.96 1.92 -1.82
C VAL A 147 21.23 3.25 -1.13
N LYS A 148 22.03 4.13 -1.74
CA LYS A 148 22.49 5.37 -1.11
C LYS A 148 21.81 6.64 -1.65
N LEU A 149 21.35 6.60 -2.91
CA LEU A 149 20.87 7.80 -3.59
C LEU A 149 19.40 8.12 -3.30
N VAL A 150 18.57 7.09 -3.10
CA VAL A 150 17.13 7.25 -2.89
C VAL A 150 16.76 6.70 -1.52
N ARG A 151 16.14 7.55 -0.71
CA ARG A 151 15.61 7.18 0.60
C ARG A 151 14.09 7.07 0.52
N GLY A 152 13.54 5.93 0.90
CA GLY A 152 12.11 5.71 1.00
C GLY A 152 11.71 5.47 2.46
N TYR A 153 10.57 6.01 2.84
CA TYR A 153 10.04 5.91 4.18
C TYR A 153 8.62 5.37 4.11
N HIS A 154 8.32 4.34 4.88
CA HIS A 154 6.97 3.82 5.03
C HIS A 154 6.54 3.96 6.49
N ILE A 155 5.33 4.46 6.70
CA ILE A 155 4.68 4.56 7.99
C ILE A 155 3.18 4.31 7.81
N ASN A 156 2.55 3.63 8.77
CA ASN A 156 1.12 3.36 8.76
C ASN A 156 0.41 4.03 9.95
N SER A 157 -0.91 3.93 10.01
CA SER A 157 -1.71 4.60 11.03
C SER A 157 -1.49 4.07 12.46
N LEU A 158 -0.88 2.89 12.64
CA LEU A 158 -0.56 2.37 13.98
C LEU A 158 0.41 3.26 14.75
N TYR A 159 1.21 4.05 14.04
CA TYR A 159 2.16 5.01 14.61
C TYR A 159 1.54 6.35 14.99
N ALA A 160 0.25 6.58 14.70
CA ALA A 160 -0.38 7.86 15.04
C ALA A 160 -0.27 8.14 16.54
N PRO A 161 0.25 9.32 16.96
CA PRO A 161 0.32 9.70 18.35
C PRO A 161 -1.08 9.73 19.00
N ILE A 162 -1.15 9.42 20.29
CA ILE A 162 -2.41 9.48 21.03
C ILE A 162 -2.96 10.92 20.97
N GLY A 163 -4.24 11.04 20.62
CA GLY A 163 -4.91 12.33 20.44
C GLY A 163 -4.64 13.03 19.11
N LEU A 164 -3.79 12.45 18.25
CA LEU A 164 -3.53 12.96 16.90
C LEU A 164 -3.72 11.82 15.88
N GLY A 165 -4.92 11.66 15.38
CA GLY A 165 -5.33 10.57 14.50
C GLY A 165 -6.05 9.44 15.25
N LEU A 166 -6.21 8.29 14.59
CA LEU A 166 -6.94 7.16 15.14
C LEU A 166 -6.06 6.34 16.10
N GLY A 167 -6.64 5.98 17.24
CA GLY A 167 -6.04 5.00 18.15
C GLY A 167 -6.18 3.57 17.64
N TRP A 168 -5.46 2.64 18.26
CA TRP A 168 -5.45 1.23 17.86
C TRP A 168 -6.85 0.60 17.87
N ARG A 169 -7.66 0.91 18.89
CA ARG A 169 -9.04 0.45 18.96
C ARG A 169 -9.90 0.96 17.79
N GLN A 170 -9.72 2.22 17.40
CA GLN A 170 -10.46 2.81 16.30
C GLN A 170 -10.01 2.23 14.94
N ILE A 171 -8.71 1.94 14.77
CA ILE A 171 -8.19 1.27 13.58
C ILE A 171 -8.73 -0.15 13.48
N ALA A 172 -8.78 -0.89 14.60
CA ALA A 172 -9.37 -2.22 14.65
C ALA A 172 -10.88 -2.18 14.35
N GLN A 173 -11.60 -1.15 14.81
CA GLN A 173 -13.02 -0.96 14.46
C GLN A 173 -13.18 -0.73 12.96
N LYS A 174 -12.37 0.14 12.36
CA LYS A 174 -12.38 0.36 10.90
C LYS A 174 -12.16 -0.92 10.13
N TRP A 175 -11.24 -1.77 10.58
CA TRP A 175 -11.02 -3.08 10.00
C TRP A 175 -12.26 -3.98 10.06
N VAL A 176 -12.94 -4.01 11.22
CA VAL A 176 -14.18 -4.80 11.40
C VAL A 176 -15.29 -4.28 10.49
N ASP A 177 -15.41 -2.95 10.36
CA ASP A 177 -16.44 -2.29 9.56
C ASP A 177 -16.35 -2.56 8.06
N VAL A 178 -15.14 -2.78 7.54
CA VAL A 178 -14.91 -2.97 6.09
C VAL A 178 -14.96 -4.43 5.64
N GLN A 179 -15.16 -5.38 6.57
CA GLN A 179 -15.23 -6.80 6.21
C GLN A 179 -16.41 -7.10 5.29
N GLY A 180 -16.17 -7.84 4.22
CA GLY A 180 -17.19 -8.20 3.22
C GLY A 180 -17.39 -7.16 2.11
N ASP A 181 -16.76 -5.99 2.18
CA ASP A 181 -16.73 -4.99 1.11
C ASP A 181 -15.30 -4.82 0.57
N THR A 182 -15.05 -5.34 -0.62
CA THR A 182 -13.71 -5.29 -1.25
C THR A 182 -13.25 -3.86 -1.51
N ALA A 183 -14.14 -2.94 -1.87
CA ALA A 183 -13.76 -1.55 -2.13
C ALA A 183 -13.38 -0.82 -0.84
N ALA A 184 -14.14 -1.04 0.23
CA ALA A 184 -13.85 -0.50 1.55
C ALA A 184 -12.56 -1.12 2.14
N LEU A 185 -12.35 -2.43 1.93
CA LEU A 185 -11.12 -3.12 2.35
C LEU A 185 -9.88 -2.56 1.64
N LYS A 186 -9.97 -2.35 0.32
CA LYS A 186 -8.92 -1.69 -0.45
C LYS A 186 -8.60 -0.29 0.09
N ALA A 187 -9.63 0.51 0.34
CA ALA A 187 -9.46 1.84 0.92
C ALA A 187 -8.77 1.77 2.31
N PHE A 188 -9.13 0.77 3.13
CA PHE A 188 -8.48 0.55 4.41
C PHE A 188 -6.99 0.23 4.26
N VAL A 189 -6.64 -0.74 3.41
CA VAL A 189 -5.24 -1.15 3.17
C VAL A 189 -4.41 0.03 2.68
N ASN A 190 -4.90 0.74 1.66
CA ASN A 190 -4.17 1.87 1.08
C ASN A 190 -4.02 3.04 2.07
N THR A 191 -5.11 3.41 2.78
CA THR A 191 -5.13 4.64 3.59
C THR A 191 -4.57 4.43 5.00
N TYR A 192 -4.95 3.32 5.68
CA TYR A 192 -4.53 3.11 7.07
C TYR A 192 -3.24 2.32 7.20
N LEU A 193 -3.01 1.36 6.30
CA LEU A 193 -1.77 0.58 6.32
C LEU A 193 -0.67 1.18 5.45
N GLY A 194 -1.02 2.07 4.50
CA GLY A 194 -0.07 2.64 3.56
C GLY A 194 0.51 1.58 2.61
N GLU A 195 -0.26 0.53 2.33
CA GLU A 195 0.16 -0.61 1.51
C GLU A 195 -0.59 -0.62 0.18
N VAL A 196 0.06 -1.15 -0.87
CA VAL A 196 -0.58 -1.32 -2.17
C VAL A 196 -1.65 -2.40 -2.11
N TRP A 197 -2.78 -2.13 -2.75
CA TRP A 197 -3.80 -3.15 -2.95
C TRP A 197 -3.37 -4.10 -4.06
N ARG A 198 -3.46 -5.40 -3.77
CA ARG A 198 -3.33 -6.45 -4.78
C ARG A 198 -4.70 -7.09 -4.96
N GLU A 199 -5.24 -7.02 -6.15
CA GLU A 199 -6.40 -7.83 -6.46
C GLU A 199 -5.93 -9.28 -6.44
N GLU A 200 -6.51 -10.08 -5.55
CA GLU A 200 -6.46 -11.53 -5.69
C GLU A 200 -7.29 -11.85 -6.94
N GLY A 201 -6.67 -11.72 -8.11
CA GLY A 201 -7.25 -12.22 -9.33
C GLY A 201 -7.40 -13.72 -9.18
N ASP A 202 -8.42 -14.31 -9.84
CA ASP A 202 -8.43 -15.70 -10.27
C ASP A 202 -7.24 -15.96 -11.21
N GLY A 203 -6.05 -15.65 -10.74
CA GLY A 203 -4.82 -16.03 -11.41
C GLY A 203 -4.85 -17.54 -11.51
N ALA A 204 -5.00 -18.05 -12.72
CA ALA A 204 -4.93 -19.48 -12.95
C ALA A 204 -3.70 -19.98 -12.20
N ASP A 205 -3.93 -20.85 -11.21
CA ASP A 205 -2.86 -21.47 -10.45
C ASP A 205 -1.77 -21.96 -11.42
N ALA A 206 -0.54 -21.55 -11.19
CA ALA A 206 0.57 -21.86 -12.09
C ALA A 206 0.68 -23.36 -12.36
N ALA A 207 0.32 -24.20 -11.37
CA ALA A 207 0.24 -25.65 -11.54
C ALA A 207 -0.87 -26.05 -12.53
N SER A 208 -2.02 -25.38 -12.50
CA SER A 208 -3.12 -25.65 -13.44
C SER A 208 -2.81 -25.17 -14.87
N VAL A 209 -2.03 -24.09 -15.00
CA VAL A 209 -1.52 -23.62 -16.30
C VAL A 209 -0.47 -24.57 -16.84
N LEU A 210 0.50 -24.96 -16.01
CA LEU A 210 1.54 -25.93 -16.38
C LEU A 210 0.99 -27.31 -16.72
N ALA A 211 -0.08 -27.76 -16.04
CA ALA A 211 -0.77 -29.02 -16.36
C ALA A 211 -1.47 -29.01 -17.73
N ARG A 212 -1.70 -27.82 -18.32
CA ARG A 212 -2.27 -27.64 -19.67
C ARG A 212 -1.21 -27.42 -20.73
N VAL A 213 0.07 -27.37 -20.37
CA VAL A 213 1.17 -27.26 -21.34
C VAL A 213 1.28 -28.59 -22.07
N GLU A 214 0.84 -28.62 -23.33
CA GLU A 214 1.09 -29.73 -24.23
C GLU A 214 2.51 -29.65 -24.77
N PRO A 215 3.23 -30.78 -24.89
CA PRO A 215 4.57 -30.77 -25.49
C PRO A 215 4.45 -30.53 -27.01
N TYR A 216 4.68 -29.27 -27.41
CA TYR A 216 4.79 -28.95 -28.84
C TYR A 216 6.22 -29.17 -29.31
N THR A 217 6.38 -29.88 -30.40
CA THR A 217 7.58 -29.81 -31.23
C THR A 217 7.38 -28.73 -32.30
N LEU A 218 8.43 -28.04 -32.69
CA LEU A 218 8.41 -26.88 -33.60
C LEU A 218 7.68 -27.11 -34.93
N ASP A 219 7.38 -28.37 -35.30
CA ASP A 219 6.77 -28.75 -36.56
C ASP A 219 5.32 -29.26 -36.42
N THR A 220 4.71 -29.26 -35.24
CA THR A 220 3.34 -29.72 -35.02
C THR A 220 2.41 -28.63 -34.61
N VAL A 221 1.95 -27.80 -35.53
CA VAL A 221 0.77 -26.96 -35.33
C VAL A 221 -0.47 -27.83 -35.51
N ARG A 222 -1.07 -28.29 -34.42
CA ARG A 222 -2.41 -28.90 -34.48
C ARG A 222 -3.41 -27.86 -34.96
N ALA A 223 -4.19 -28.20 -35.99
CA ALA A 223 -5.28 -27.35 -36.44
C ALA A 223 -6.17 -26.97 -35.26
N ALA A 224 -6.37 -25.65 -35.10
CA ALA A 224 -7.21 -25.10 -34.03
C ALA A 224 -8.58 -25.81 -34.05
N ARG A 225 -9.01 -26.30 -32.88
CA ARG A 225 -10.39 -26.81 -32.74
C ARG A 225 -11.33 -25.65 -33.05
N PRO A 226 -12.34 -25.85 -33.89
CA PRO A 226 -13.31 -24.80 -34.14
C PRO A 226 -13.96 -24.38 -32.83
N CYS A 227 -14.03 -23.09 -32.59
CA CYS A 227 -14.68 -22.50 -31.44
C CYS A 227 -16.17 -22.97 -31.44
N PRO A 228 -16.70 -23.49 -30.34
CA PRO A 228 -18.12 -23.86 -30.30
C PRO A 228 -18.96 -22.60 -30.55
N SER A 229 -19.91 -22.71 -31.48
CA SER A 229 -20.69 -21.60 -32.07
C SER A 229 -21.62 -20.84 -31.12
N THR A 230 -21.48 -21.01 -29.80
CA THR A 230 -22.33 -20.37 -28.79
C THR A 230 -21.65 -19.26 -27.97
N ALA A 231 -20.36 -18.98 -28.20
CA ALA A 231 -19.70 -17.82 -27.59
C ALA A 231 -19.66 -16.65 -28.58
N ILE A 232 -20.80 -16.02 -28.71
CA ILE A 232 -20.99 -14.87 -29.62
C ILE A 232 -20.49 -13.61 -29.01
N LYS A 233 -19.65 -12.91 -29.77
CA LYS A 233 -19.44 -11.46 -29.80
C LYS A 233 -18.63 -10.85 -28.66
N ARG A 234 -17.31 -11.01 -28.77
CA ARG A 234 -16.39 -9.85 -28.67
C ARG A 234 -14.97 -10.29 -29.08
N GLY A 235 -14.55 -9.86 -30.27
CA GLY A 235 -13.16 -9.57 -30.59
C GLY A 235 -12.21 -10.76 -30.70
N CYS A 236 -12.39 -11.67 -31.67
CA CYS A 236 -11.29 -12.46 -32.18
C CYS A 236 -10.71 -11.71 -33.39
N THR A 237 -9.63 -10.96 -33.17
CA THR A 237 -8.84 -10.40 -34.26
C THR A 237 -7.73 -11.39 -34.53
N THR A 238 -7.78 -12.00 -35.69
CA THR A 238 -6.74 -12.86 -36.27
C THR A 238 -5.50 -12.01 -36.55
N ILE A 239 -4.36 -12.43 -36.08
CA ILE A 239 -3.05 -12.15 -36.70
C ILE A 239 -2.49 -13.47 -37.17
#